data_98ce407de1cff3ba8c3d4b64d9dde5fd
#
_entry.id   98ce407de1cff3ba8c3d4b64d9dde5fd
#
_cell.length_a   1.000
_cell.length_b   1.000
_cell.length_c   1.000
_cell.angle_alpha   90.00
_cell.angle_beta   90.00
_cell.angle_gamma   90.00
#
_symmetry.space_group_name_H-M   'P 1'
#
loop_
_entity.id
_entity.type
_entity.pdbx_description
1 polymer ?
#
loop_
_entity_poly.entity_id
_entity_poly.type
_entity_poly.pdbx_seq_one_letter_code
_entity_poly.pdbx_strand_id
1 'polypeptide(L)'
;MNNLDEVVSEHRIDEQRIYLTGLSMGGFGTWRLAMAYPNRFAAIAPVCGGGDPEQAPRVAHLPTWVFHGAKDDVVSIENSKRMVDALNKAGCNVKFTIYPDAGHDSWTEAYNNTKLYDWFLDHSIKRRRLG
;
A
#
# COMPACT_ATOMS: atom_id res chain seq x y z
N MET A 1 -5.24 -8.98 15.11
CA MET A 1 -4.20 -7.93 14.94
C MET A 1 -4.06 -7.10 16.21
N ASN A 2 -3.62 -7.77 17.26
CA ASN A 2 -3.57 -7.18 18.61
C ASN A 2 -2.55 -6.04 18.73
N ASN A 3 -1.41 -6.16 18.04
CA ASN A 3 -0.35 -5.13 18.13
C ASN A 3 -0.81 -3.77 17.65
N LEU A 4 -1.60 -3.71 16.57
CA LEU A 4 -2.12 -2.45 16.08
C LEU A 4 -3.14 -1.85 17.06
N ASP A 5 -4.01 -2.68 17.63
CA ASP A 5 -5.00 -2.22 18.61
C ASP A 5 -4.32 -1.67 19.86
N GLU A 6 -3.26 -2.31 20.33
CA GLU A 6 -2.47 -1.82 21.46
C GLU A 6 -1.82 -0.48 21.16
N VAL A 7 -1.20 -0.33 19.98
CA VAL A 7 -0.57 0.92 19.58
C VAL A 7 -1.58 2.06 19.51
N VAL A 8 -2.73 1.82 18.89
CA VAL A 8 -3.80 2.81 18.78
C VAL A 8 -4.29 3.21 20.18
N SER A 9 -4.53 2.23 21.04
CA SER A 9 -5.02 2.48 22.40
C SER A 9 -4.02 3.24 23.26
N GLU A 10 -2.74 2.84 23.22
CA GLU A 10 -1.70 3.41 24.09
C GLU A 10 -1.24 4.79 23.63
N HIS A 11 -1.20 5.05 22.32
CA HIS A 11 -0.64 6.26 21.76
C HIS A 11 -1.67 7.23 21.21
N ARG A 12 -2.96 6.93 21.38
CA ARG A 12 -4.06 7.78 20.92
C ARG A 12 -3.95 8.17 19.46
N ILE A 13 -3.54 7.18 18.61
CA ILE A 13 -3.45 7.36 17.17
C ILE A 13 -4.86 7.56 16.59
N ASP A 14 -4.98 8.47 15.62
CA ASP A 14 -6.24 8.68 14.91
C ASP A 14 -6.59 7.45 14.08
N GLU A 15 -7.56 6.68 14.52
CA GLU A 15 -8.00 5.45 13.86
C GLU A 15 -8.53 5.67 12.44
N GLN A 16 -8.93 6.90 12.09
CA GLN A 16 -9.40 7.24 10.75
C GLN A 16 -8.25 7.47 9.77
N ARG A 17 -7.01 7.58 10.25
CA ARG A 17 -5.85 7.97 9.47
C ARG A 17 -4.66 7.02 9.66
N ILE A 18 -4.93 5.74 9.82
CA ILE A 18 -3.86 4.75 9.90
C ILE A 18 -3.45 4.38 8.48
N TYR A 19 -2.17 4.59 8.18
CA TYR A 19 -1.58 4.29 6.88
C TYR A 19 -0.61 3.13 7.01
N LEU A 20 -0.53 2.31 5.96
CA LEU A 20 0.34 1.14 5.95
C LEU A 20 1.28 1.22 4.76
N THR A 21 2.57 1.08 5.02
CA THR A 21 3.59 1.00 3.98
C THR A 21 4.69 0.04 4.44
N GLY A 22 5.43 -0.49 3.49
CA GLY A 22 6.57 -1.35 3.77
C GLY A 22 7.33 -1.65 2.49
N LEU A 23 8.59 -2.03 2.65
CA LEU A 23 9.47 -2.31 1.53
C LEU A 23 9.91 -3.78 1.51
N SER A 24 10.09 -4.35 0.32
CA SER A 24 10.53 -5.73 0.13
C SER A 24 9.63 -6.71 0.91
N MET A 25 10.12 -7.44 1.88
CA MET A 25 9.28 -8.29 2.73
C MET A 25 8.16 -7.48 3.40
N GLY A 26 8.43 -6.24 3.78
CA GLY A 26 7.42 -5.31 4.29
C GLY A 26 6.39 -4.92 3.24
N GLY A 27 6.77 -4.89 1.96
CA GLY A 27 5.83 -4.69 0.85
C GLY A 27 4.87 -5.86 0.70
N PHE A 28 5.37 -7.09 0.77
CA PHE A 28 4.52 -8.29 0.83
C PHE A 28 3.64 -8.26 2.08
N GLY A 29 4.20 -7.86 3.22
CA GLY A 29 3.45 -7.72 4.46
C GLY A 29 2.36 -6.66 4.39
N THR A 30 2.60 -5.56 3.68
CA THR A 30 1.61 -4.50 3.44
C THR A 30 0.39 -5.06 2.71
N TRP A 31 0.59 -5.80 1.63
CA TRP A 31 -0.50 -6.44 0.91
C TRP A 31 -1.24 -7.45 1.79
N ARG A 32 -0.50 -8.30 2.49
CA ARG A 32 -1.10 -9.34 3.34
C ARG A 32 -1.94 -8.75 4.47
N LEU A 33 -1.39 -7.73 5.14
CA LEU A 33 -2.06 -7.11 6.28
C LEU A 33 -3.30 -6.34 5.83
N ALA A 34 -3.21 -5.63 4.69
CA ALA A 34 -4.35 -4.92 4.14
C ALA A 34 -5.48 -5.89 3.76
N MET A 35 -5.14 -7.04 3.16
CA MET A 35 -6.13 -8.07 2.78
C MET A 35 -6.77 -8.73 4.00
N ALA A 36 -6.00 -8.89 5.09
CA ALA A 36 -6.53 -9.46 6.34
C ALA A 36 -7.45 -8.49 7.09
N TYR A 37 -7.13 -7.18 7.03
CA TYR A 37 -7.85 -6.15 7.80
C TYR A 37 -8.17 -4.93 6.92
N PRO A 38 -8.99 -5.09 5.86
CA PRO A 38 -9.14 -4.05 4.83
C PRO A 38 -9.82 -2.77 5.32
N ASN A 39 -10.50 -2.82 6.48
CA ASN A 39 -11.20 -1.65 7.01
C ASN A 39 -10.42 -0.90 8.09
N ARG A 40 -9.20 -1.34 8.42
CA ARG A 40 -8.36 -0.70 9.44
C ARG A 40 -7.51 0.44 8.88
N PHE A 41 -7.30 0.49 7.56
CA PHE A 41 -6.36 1.43 6.94
C PHE A 41 -7.07 2.46 6.10
N ALA A 42 -6.57 3.70 6.14
CA ALA A 42 -7.06 4.79 5.31
C ALA A 42 -6.44 4.73 3.90
N ALA A 43 -5.20 4.26 3.80
CA ALA A 43 -4.48 4.11 2.54
C ALA A 43 -3.29 3.18 2.74
N ILE A 44 -2.82 2.57 1.65
CA ILE A 44 -1.62 1.72 1.69
C ILE A 44 -0.66 2.11 0.57
N ALA A 45 0.64 1.90 0.82
CA ALA A 45 1.69 2.14 -0.17
C ALA A 45 2.73 1.03 -0.11
N PRO A 46 2.48 -0.11 -0.78
CA PRO A 46 3.47 -1.20 -0.84
C PRO A 46 4.61 -0.84 -1.79
N VAL A 47 5.85 -1.09 -1.35
CA VAL A 47 7.05 -0.80 -2.12
C VAL A 47 7.80 -2.10 -2.40
N CYS A 48 8.06 -2.38 -3.67
CA CYS A 48 8.80 -3.54 -4.17
C CYS A 48 8.38 -4.87 -3.50
N GLY A 49 7.08 -5.10 -3.45
CA GLY A 49 6.50 -6.33 -2.90
C GLY A 49 5.49 -6.97 -3.85
N GLY A 50 4.63 -7.78 -3.31
CA GLY A 50 3.56 -8.43 -4.06
C GLY A 50 2.54 -9.07 -3.13
N GLY A 51 1.46 -9.53 -3.68
CA GLY A 51 0.37 -10.14 -2.92
C GLY A 51 -0.38 -11.18 -3.73
N ASP A 52 -1.53 -11.58 -3.22
CA ASP A 52 -2.41 -12.56 -3.87
C ASP A 52 -3.45 -11.81 -4.74
N PRO A 53 -3.33 -11.87 -6.08
CA PRO A 53 -4.28 -11.17 -6.95
C PRO A 53 -5.74 -11.60 -6.78
N GLU A 54 -5.96 -12.83 -6.35
CA GLU A 54 -7.33 -13.34 -6.13
C GLU A 54 -8.04 -12.62 -4.99
N GLN A 55 -7.29 -12.02 -4.06
CA GLN A 55 -7.84 -11.29 -2.93
C GLN A 55 -7.99 -9.78 -3.20
N ALA A 56 -7.66 -9.32 -4.42
CA ALA A 56 -7.77 -7.90 -4.76
C ALA A 56 -9.15 -7.29 -4.46
N PRO A 57 -10.28 -7.98 -4.69
CA PRO A 57 -11.58 -7.40 -4.36
C PRO A 57 -11.74 -6.99 -2.89
N ARG A 58 -11.02 -7.63 -1.97
CA ARG A 58 -11.10 -7.30 -0.54
C ARG A 58 -10.56 -5.90 -0.23
N VAL A 59 -9.64 -5.40 -1.05
CA VAL A 59 -8.98 -4.10 -0.84
C VAL A 59 -9.27 -3.10 -1.96
N ALA A 60 -10.24 -3.41 -2.83
CA ALA A 60 -10.56 -2.54 -3.97
C ALA A 60 -11.05 -1.15 -3.54
N HIS A 61 -11.64 -1.03 -2.36
CA HIS A 61 -12.10 0.25 -1.80
C HIS A 61 -10.97 1.06 -1.15
N LEU A 62 -9.78 0.48 -0.99
CA LEU A 62 -8.69 1.04 -0.22
C LEU A 62 -7.77 1.85 -1.14
N PRO A 63 -7.59 3.15 -0.90
CA PRO A 63 -6.63 3.94 -1.68
C PRO A 63 -5.25 3.31 -1.64
N THR A 64 -4.68 3.06 -2.81
CA THR A 64 -3.44 2.29 -2.94
C THR A 64 -2.48 2.99 -3.90
N TRP A 65 -1.25 3.17 -3.47
CA TRP A 65 -0.16 3.68 -4.31
C TRP A 65 1.00 2.68 -4.28
N VAL A 66 1.24 2.03 -5.40
CA VAL A 66 2.26 0.98 -5.55
C VAL A 66 3.55 1.58 -6.11
N PHE A 67 4.68 1.20 -5.55
CA PHE A 67 6.00 1.62 -6.00
C PHE A 67 6.87 0.41 -6.31
N HIS A 68 7.61 0.46 -7.41
CA HIS A 68 8.55 -0.61 -7.77
C HIS A 68 9.61 -0.08 -8.73
N GLY A 69 10.83 -0.62 -8.63
CA GLY A 69 11.90 -0.34 -9.57
C GLY A 69 11.84 -1.29 -10.77
N ALA A 70 11.98 -0.74 -11.98
CA ALA A 70 11.92 -1.55 -13.20
C ALA A 70 13.09 -2.54 -13.31
N LYS A 71 14.21 -2.24 -12.65
CA LYS A 71 15.42 -3.07 -12.67
C LYS A 71 15.59 -3.92 -11.41
N ASP A 72 14.52 -4.11 -10.64
CA ASP A 72 14.57 -4.95 -9.43
C ASP A 72 14.82 -6.40 -9.81
N ASP A 73 15.97 -6.93 -9.38
CA ASP A 73 16.40 -8.31 -9.65
C ASP A 73 16.21 -9.23 -8.42
N VAL A 74 15.69 -8.69 -7.31
CA VAL A 74 15.39 -9.46 -6.10
C VAL A 74 13.90 -9.80 -6.06
N VAL A 75 13.05 -8.79 -6.23
CA VAL A 75 11.59 -8.95 -6.36
C VAL A 75 11.19 -8.37 -7.71
N SER A 76 10.84 -9.22 -8.64
CA SER A 76 10.45 -8.77 -9.98
C SER A 76 9.29 -7.81 -9.94
N ILE A 77 9.34 -6.75 -10.75
CA ILE A 77 8.26 -5.78 -10.89
C ILE A 77 6.94 -6.45 -11.31
N GLU A 78 6.99 -7.63 -11.88
CA GLU A 78 5.78 -8.38 -12.25
C GLU A 78 4.90 -8.67 -11.04
N ASN A 79 5.49 -8.79 -9.84
CA ASN A 79 4.72 -8.95 -8.60
C ASN A 79 3.79 -7.75 -8.36
N SER A 80 4.30 -6.53 -8.54
CA SER A 80 3.47 -5.32 -8.41
C SER A 80 2.49 -5.19 -9.57
N LYS A 81 2.92 -5.47 -10.80
CA LYS A 81 2.06 -5.37 -11.99
C LYS A 81 0.82 -6.27 -11.87
N ARG A 82 1.00 -7.50 -11.40
CA ARG A 82 -0.13 -8.42 -11.19
C ARG A 82 -1.15 -7.87 -10.19
N MET A 83 -0.65 -7.26 -9.12
CA MET A 83 -1.55 -6.65 -8.11
C MET A 83 -2.26 -5.43 -8.66
N VAL A 84 -1.56 -4.58 -9.40
CA VAL A 84 -2.15 -3.38 -10.03
C VAL A 84 -3.24 -3.79 -11.02
N ASP A 85 -2.97 -4.79 -11.87
CA ASP A 85 -3.95 -5.29 -12.83
C ASP A 85 -5.19 -5.86 -12.13
N ALA A 86 -4.98 -6.64 -11.08
CA ALA A 86 -6.08 -7.24 -10.33
C ALA A 86 -6.93 -6.18 -9.64
N LEU A 87 -6.30 -5.13 -9.08
CA LEU A 87 -7.01 -4.03 -8.44
C LEU A 87 -7.81 -3.22 -9.45
N ASN A 88 -7.23 -2.94 -10.62
CA ASN A 88 -7.95 -2.22 -11.68
C ASN A 88 -9.17 -3.01 -12.15
N LYS A 89 -9.05 -4.31 -12.29
CA LYS A 89 -10.19 -5.18 -12.65
C LYS A 89 -11.26 -5.19 -11.57
N ALA A 90 -10.87 -5.02 -10.30
CA ALA A 90 -11.81 -4.97 -9.18
C ALA A 90 -12.42 -3.58 -8.97
N GLY A 91 -12.08 -2.60 -9.82
CA GLY A 91 -12.65 -1.26 -9.74
C GLY A 91 -11.87 -0.28 -8.86
N CYS A 92 -10.69 -0.65 -8.37
CA CYS A 92 -9.84 0.24 -7.59
C CYS A 92 -9.09 1.20 -8.51
N ASN A 93 -9.08 2.49 -8.16
CA ASN A 93 -8.27 3.48 -8.86
C ASN A 93 -6.87 3.52 -8.24
N VAL A 94 -6.04 2.55 -8.60
CA VAL A 94 -4.70 2.39 -8.02
C VAL A 94 -3.68 3.30 -8.71
N LYS A 95 -2.81 3.95 -7.90
CA LYS A 95 -1.64 4.66 -8.43
C LYS A 95 -0.46 3.70 -8.48
N PHE A 96 0.29 3.76 -9.55
CA PHE A 96 1.47 2.91 -9.72
C PHE A 96 2.63 3.77 -10.24
N THR A 97 3.68 3.90 -9.44
CA THR A 97 4.90 4.60 -9.82
C THR A 97 6.02 3.59 -10.06
N ILE A 98 6.54 3.59 -11.28
CA ILE A 98 7.67 2.77 -11.68
C ILE A 98 8.89 3.68 -11.78
N TYR A 99 9.97 3.30 -11.08
CA TYR A 99 11.25 4.02 -11.19
C TYR A 99 12.10 3.25 -12.23
N PRO A 100 12.25 3.80 -13.46
CA PRO A 100 12.81 3.02 -14.57
C PRO A 100 14.26 2.60 -14.35
N ASP A 101 15.03 3.35 -13.59
CA ASP A 101 16.43 3.09 -13.34
C ASP A 101 16.73 2.47 -11.97
N ALA A 102 15.71 2.29 -11.14
CA ALA A 102 15.89 1.76 -9.79
C ALA A 102 15.85 0.23 -9.78
N GLY A 103 16.72 -0.35 -8.96
CA GLY A 103 16.68 -1.76 -8.61
C GLY A 103 15.83 -2.02 -7.39
N HIS A 104 16.26 -2.98 -6.56
CA HIS A 104 15.50 -3.35 -5.37
C HIS A 104 15.40 -2.23 -4.33
N ASP A 105 16.30 -1.27 -4.37
CA ASP A 105 16.33 -0.12 -3.46
C ASP A 105 15.37 1.02 -3.85
N SER A 106 14.34 0.73 -4.64
CA SER A 106 13.33 1.72 -5.05
C SER A 106 12.68 2.43 -3.86
N TRP A 107 12.72 1.84 -2.65
CA TRP A 107 12.21 2.49 -1.44
C TRP A 107 12.88 3.82 -1.14
N THR A 108 14.15 3.98 -1.51
CA THR A 108 14.85 5.26 -1.30
C THR A 108 14.13 6.39 -2.03
N GLU A 109 13.80 6.20 -3.30
CA GLU A 109 13.06 7.20 -4.07
C GLU A 109 11.63 7.34 -3.60
N ALA A 110 10.96 6.22 -3.29
CA ALA A 110 9.58 6.24 -2.84
C ALA A 110 9.42 7.02 -1.54
N TYR A 111 10.26 6.76 -0.54
CA TYR A 111 10.15 7.42 0.76
C TYR A 111 10.73 8.83 0.77
N ASN A 112 11.51 9.21 -0.22
CA ASN A 112 11.93 10.60 -0.43
C ASN A 112 10.91 11.41 -1.25
N ASN A 113 9.88 10.77 -1.76
CA ASN A 113 8.83 11.43 -2.51
C ASN A 113 7.84 12.10 -1.54
N THR A 114 7.96 13.43 -1.40
CA THR A 114 7.09 14.18 -0.48
C THR A 114 5.61 14.08 -0.85
N LYS A 115 5.30 13.83 -2.13
CA LYS A 115 3.91 13.66 -2.58
C LYS A 115 3.25 12.44 -1.95
N LEU A 116 4.02 11.42 -1.56
CA LEU A 116 3.48 10.25 -0.89
C LEU A 116 2.84 10.64 0.45
N TYR A 117 3.53 11.47 1.23
CA TYR A 117 3.04 11.87 2.54
C TYR A 117 1.82 12.78 2.42
N ASP A 118 1.82 13.69 1.45
CA ASP A 118 0.65 14.53 1.17
C ASP A 118 -0.54 13.68 0.73
N TRP A 119 -0.29 12.67 -0.10
CA TRP A 119 -1.33 11.74 -0.55
C TRP A 119 -1.92 10.95 0.62
N PHE A 120 -1.08 10.47 1.55
CA PHE A 120 -1.59 9.81 2.75
C PHE A 120 -2.53 10.74 3.53
N LEU A 121 -2.10 11.99 3.75
CA LEU A 121 -2.87 12.94 4.55
C LEU A 121 -4.21 13.32 3.91
N ASP A 122 -4.36 13.16 2.60
CA ASP A 122 -5.63 13.40 1.90
C ASP A 122 -6.66 12.31 2.14
N HIS A 123 -6.27 11.19 2.75
CA HIS A 123 -7.15 10.05 2.93
C HIS A 123 -7.48 9.81 4.40
N SER A 124 -8.76 9.49 4.66
CA SER A 124 -9.21 8.99 5.95
C SER A 124 -10.34 7.98 5.71
N ILE A 125 -10.56 7.10 6.66
CA ILE A 125 -11.64 6.11 6.57
C ILE A 125 -13.00 6.83 6.50
N LYS A 126 -13.19 7.85 7.31
CA LYS A 126 -14.42 8.63 7.34
C LYS A 126 -14.68 9.31 5.99
N ARG A 127 -13.66 9.96 5.41
CA ARG A 127 -13.77 10.60 4.09
C ARG A 127 -14.14 9.59 3.01
N ARG A 128 -13.50 8.43 3.02
CA ARG A 128 -13.75 7.36 2.05
C ARG A 128 -15.18 6.87 2.12
N ARG A 129 -15.73 6.72 3.34
CA ARG A 129 -17.12 6.27 3.56
C ARG A 129 -18.14 7.31 3.12
N LEU A 130 -17.79 8.59 3.17
CA LEU A 130 -18.65 9.67 2.74
C LEU A 130 -18.60 9.90 1.22
N GLY A 131 -17.50 9.53 0.63
CA GLY A 131 -17.31 9.62 -0.81
C GLY A 131 -17.77 8.37 -1.53
#